data_381f785b7164d0e479cd97f5d7f3ee87
#
_entry.id   381f785b7164d0e479cd97f5d7f3ee87
#
_cell.length_a   1.000
_cell.length_b   1.000
_cell.length_c   1.000
_cell.angle_alpha   90.00
_cell.angle_beta   90.00
_cell.angle_gamma   90.00
#
_symmetry.space_group_name_H-M   'P 1'
#
loop_
_entity.id
_entity.type
_entity.pdbx_description
1 polymer ?
#
loop_
_entity_poly.entity_id
_entity_poly.type
_entity_poly.pdbx_seq_one_letter_code
_entity_poly.pdbx_strand_id
1 'polypeptide(L)'
;MANTYDLNLLIALDALLSTGSVTQAAGRMHLSTPAMSHTLARIREAFGDPILVRAGRSLVPTPRALALAEPVRALLAQARALQDPVDAGGLAGLRRRFVVRAPEGIAVVFGASLSRALEAEMPLASLQFLPETHADPGALREGRIDLDVGSFRSMDPETESLVISEQTLVGVVRAGHPLLKSTRKSQRPSAAQFAAARHVGITQRPGESSPVDAALEALGLQRQLALLVPSSFSALIAASRTDLVACVPTRTAHGMAASLGLVVFALPIDVQVQPMRMAWHPRHQADPAHQWLRDCIQRQLDDPQWIRPSVASLTDGADRGGT
;
A
#
# COMPACT_ATOMS: atom_id res chain seq x y z
N MET A 1 37.90 -13.78 -24.28
CA MET A 1 36.66 -14.48 -24.65
C MET A 1 35.89 -14.71 -23.38
N ALA A 2 34.69 -14.21 -23.25
CA ALA A 2 33.84 -14.44 -22.07
C ALA A 2 33.55 -15.95 -22.00
N ASN A 3 34.00 -16.58 -20.94
CA ASN A 3 33.74 -18.00 -20.67
C ASN A 3 32.26 -18.09 -20.26
N THR A 4 31.37 -18.35 -21.21
CA THR A 4 29.91 -18.44 -20.92
C THR A 4 29.69 -19.79 -20.22
N TYR A 5 29.52 -19.76 -18.91
CA TYR A 5 29.18 -20.95 -18.13
C TYR A 5 27.76 -21.42 -18.48
N ASP A 6 27.66 -22.60 -19.07
CA ASP A 6 26.39 -23.27 -19.35
C ASP A 6 25.87 -23.93 -18.05
N LEU A 7 24.89 -23.33 -17.39
CA LEU A 7 24.31 -23.86 -16.16
C LEU A 7 23.73 -25.28 -16.33
N ASN A 8 23.33 -25.67 -17.56
CA ASN A 8 22.83 -27.01 -17.82
C ASN A 8 23.95 -28.08 -17.64
N LEU A 9 25.20 -27.70 -17.86
CA LEU A 9 26.34 -28.59 -17.57
C LEU A 9 26.48 -28.87 -16.07
N LEU A 10 26.17 -27.91 -15.20
CA LEU A 10 26.19 -28.09 -13.75
C LEU A 10 25.08 -29.03 -13.28
N ILE A 11 23.86 -28.90 -13.87
CA ILE A 11 22.75 -29.83 -13.57
C ILE A 11 23.13 -31.27 -13.98
N ALA A 12 23.70 -31.42 -15.16
CA ALA A 12 24.17 -32.73 -15.63
C ALA A 12 25.32 -33.30 -14.78
N LEU A 13 26.26 -32.44 -14.34
CA LEU A 13 27.34 -32.80 -13.44
C LEU A 13 26.81 -33.32 -12.10
N ASP A 14 25.87 -32.62 -11.47
CA ASP A 14 25.23 -33.07 -10.23
C ASP A 14 24.52 -34.43 -10.41
N ALA A 15 23.78 -34.61 -11.51
CA ALA A 15 23.15 -35.90 -11.82
C ALA A 15 24.17 -37.04 -11.99
N LEU A 16 25.28 -36.80 -12.66
CA LEU A 16 26.36 -37.79 -12.85
C LEU A 16 27.07 -38.14 -11.55
N LEU A 17 27.40 -37.13 -10.73
CA LEU A 17 28.08 -37.35 -9.44
C LEU A 17 27.16 -38.03 -8.41
N SER A 18 25.86 -37.74 -8.41
CA SER A 18 24.91 -38.37 -7.49
C SER A 18 24.55 -39.81 -7.86
N THR A 19 24.63 -40.18 -9.15
CA THR A 19 24.27 -41.54 -9.60
C THR A 19 25.45 -42.44 -9.86
N GLY A 20 26.63 -41.88 -10.13
CA GLY A 20 27.83 -42.65 -10.57
C GLY A 20 27.63 -43.40 -11.91
N SER A 21 26.57 -43.11 -12.67
CA SER A 21 26.17 -43.84 -13.87
C SER A 21 25.61 -42.89 -14.94
N VAL A 22 26.17 -42.95 -16.13
CA VAL A 22 25.71 -42.15 -17.28
C VAL A 22 24.26 -42.50 -17.66
N THR A 23 23.88 -43.78 -17.60
CA THR A 23 22.53 -44.23 -17.92
C THR A 23 21.52 -43.74 -16.90
N GLN A 24 21.84 -43.84 -15.60
CA GLN A 24 20.93 -43.34 -14.55
C GLN A 24 20.82 -41.81 -14.57
N ALA A 25 21.93 -41.10 -14.79
CA ALA A 25 21.93 -39.66 -14.97
C ALA A 25 21.11 -39.24 -16.19
N ALA A 26 21.18 -39.95 -17.29
CA ALA A 26 20.35 -39.73 -18.49
C ALA A 26 18.86 -39.85 -18.14
N GLY A 27 18.44 -40.92 -17.43
CA GLY A 27 17.06 -41.10 -16.98
C GLY A 27 16.58 -39.95 -16.08
N ARG A 28 17.41 -39.52 -15.14
CA ARG A 28 17.08 -38.41 -14.23
C ARG A 28 16.89 -37.08 -14.95
N MET A 29 17.61 -36.88 -16.06
CA MET A 29 17.52 -35.65 -16.87
C MET A 29 16.58 -35.77 -18.08
N HIS A 30 15.87 -36.87 -18.22
CA HIS A 30 15.01 -37.16 -19.38
C HIS A 30 15.74 -37.08 -20.72
N LEU A 31 17.02 -37.50 -20.72
CA LEU A 31 17.89 -37.58 -21.91
C LEU A 31 18.12 -39.02 -22.35
N SER A 32 18.50 -39.20 -23.61
CA SER A 32 19.06 -40.48 -24.07
C SER A 32 20.48 -40.69 -23.52
N THR A 33 20.91 -41.94 -23.34
CA THR A 33 22.28 -42.27 -22.90
C THR A 33 23.36 -41.69 -23.82
N PRO A 34 23.19 -41.68 -25.17
CA PRO A 34 24.12 -40.98 -26.06
C PRO A 34 24.20 -39.47 -25.81
N ALA A 35 23.04 -38.82 -25.59
CA ALA A 35 23.02 -37.39 -25.30
C ALA A 35 23.74 -37.07 -23.98
N MET A 36 23.52 -37.86 -22.94
CA MET A 36 24.21 -37.69 -21.66
C MET A 36 25.72 -37.95 -21.79
N SER A 37 26.13 -38.94 -22.62
CA SER A 37 27.56 -39.17 -22.90
C SER A 37 28.21 -37.99 -23.61
N HIS A 38 27.51 -37.35 -24.54
CA HIS A 38 27.96 -36.12 -25.19
C HIS A 38 28.05 -34.96 -24.18
N THR A 39 27.05 -34.82 -23.30
CA THR A 39 27.08 -33.84 -22.22
C THR A 39 28.24 -34.04 -21.27
N LEU A 40 28.55 -35.30 -20.89
CA LEU A 40 29.74 -35.64 -20.08
C LEU A 40 31.03 -35.22 -20.78
N ALA A 41 31.14 -35.41 -22.11
CA ALA A 41 32.32 -34.96 -22.87
C ALA A 41 32.49 -33.43 -22.78
N ARG A 42 31.41 -32.66 -22.92
CA ARG A 42 31.42 -31.20 -22.74
C ARG A 42 31.80 -30.77 -21.32
N ILE A 43 31.32 -31.49 -20.29
CA ILE A 43 31.69 -31.25 -18.90
C ILE A 43 33.20 -31.47 -18.70
N ARG A 44 33.75 -32.57 -19.26
CA ARG A 44 35.19 -32.88 -19.21
C ARG A 44 36.03 -31.77 -19.83
N GLU A 45 35.61 -31.27 -20.97
CA GLU A 45 36.26 -30.14 -21.63
C GLU A 45 36.19 -28.87 -20.78
N ALA A 46 35.00 -28.52 -20.27
CA ALA A 46 34.76 -27.30 -19.49
C ALA A 46 35.56 -27.28 -18.17
N PHE A 47 35.70 -28.44 -17.50
CA PHE A 47 36.37 -28.54 -16.20
C PHE A 47 37.83 -29.02 -16.30
N GLY A 48 38.25 -29.47 -17.48
CA GLY A 48 39.60 -30.03 -17.69
C GLY A 48 39.85 -31.28 -16.82
N ASP A 49 38.82 -32.10 -16.56
CA ASP A 49 38.86 -33.26 -15.67
C ASP A 49 38.02 -34.41 -16.23
N PRO A 50 38.44 -35.68 -16.12
CA PRO A 50 37.65 -36.80 -16.58
C PRO A 50 36.30 -36.99 -15.88
N ILE A 51 36.06 -36.37 -14.74
CA ILE A 51 34.87 -36.39 -13.91
C ILE A 51 34.53 -37.78 -13.38
N LEU A 52 34.32 -38.74 -14.27
CA LEU A 52 34.09 -40.14 -13.95
C LEU A 52 35.11 -40.99 -14.67
N VAL A 53 35.78 -41.90 -13.93
CA VAL A 53 36.78 -42.87 -14.44
C VAL A 53 36.32 -44.30 -14.16
N ARG A 54 36.80 -45.26 -14.94
CA ARG A 54 36.48 -46.67 -14.74
C ARG A 54 37.21 -47.24 -13.52
N ALA A 55 36.48 -47.91 -12.66
CA ALA A 55 37.01 -48.73 -11.57
C ALA A 55 36.34 -50.13 -11.68
N GLY A 56 36.98 -51.04 -12.38
CA GLY A 56 36.42 -52.34 -12.71
C GLY A 56 35.21 -52.23 -13.65
N ARG A 57 34.04 -52.67 -13.17
CA ARG A 57 32.76 -52.61 -13.92
C ARG A 57 31.96 -51.34 -13.66
N SER A 58 32.36 -50.48 -12.73
CA SER A 58 31.69 -49.25 -12.34
C SER A 58 32.46 -48.01 -12.78
N LEU A 59 31.76 -46.87 -12.77
CA LEU A 59 32.34 -45.55 -12.87
C LEU A 59 32.43 -44.94 -11.46
N VAL A 60 33.58 -44.32 -11.18
CA VAL A 60 33.79 -43.59 -9.91
C VAL A 60 34.23 -42.17 -10.20
N PRO A 61 33.81 -41.20 -9.36
CA PRO A 61 34.21 -39.82 -9.54
C PRO A 61 35.69 -39.60 -9.23
N THR A 62 36.35 -38.69 -9.95
CA THR A 62 37.71 -38.24 -9.65
C THR A 62 37.73 -37.44 -8.32
N PRO A 63 38.88 -37.28 -7.65
CA PRO A 63 39.00 -36.43 -6.47
C PRO A 63 38.54 -34.98 -6.75
N ARG A 64 38.83 -34.44 -7.94
CA ARG A 64 38.39 -33.12 -8.36
C ARG A 64 36.87 -33.06 -8.53
N ALA A 65 36.26 -34.06 -9.13
CA ALA A 65 34.83 -34.16 -9.28
C ALA A 65 34.10 -34.22 -7.92
N LEU A 66 34.65 -34.95 -6.95
CA LEU A 66 34.13 -34.99 -5.57
C LEU A 66 34.22 -33.61 -4.90
N ALA A 67 35.32 -32.89 -5.09
CA ALA A 67 35.48 -31.54 -4.55
C ALA A 67 34.51 -30.52 -5.18
N LEU A 68 34.07 -30.76 -6.42
CA LEU A 68 33.06 -29.91 -7.10
C LEU A 68 31.62 -30.21 -6.67
N ALA A 69 31.33 -31.37 -6.09
CA ALA A 69 29.97 -31.81 -5.79
C ALA A 69 29.22 -30.84 -4.91
N GLU A 70 29.80 -30.40 -3.81
CA GLU A 70 29.13 -29.48 -2.85
C GLU A 70 28.98 -28.04 -3.37
N PRO A 71 30.03 -27.41 -3.97
CA PRO A 71 29.88 -26.13 -4.62
C PRO A 71 28.82 -26.09 -5.72
N VAL A 72 28.74 -27.16 -6.55
CA VAL A 72 27.71 -27.24 -7.60
C VAL A 72 26.32 -27.35 -7.02
N ARG A 73 26.10 -28.17 -6.00
CA ARG A 73 24.79 -28.26 -5.32
C ARG A 73 24.37 -26.93 -4.70
N ALA A 74 25.27 -26.24 -4.03
CA ALA A 74 25.02 -24.94 -3.42
C ALA A 74 24.58 -23.91 -4.48
N LEU A 75 25.27 -23.86 -5.62
CA LEU A 75 24.95 -22.97 -6.72
C LEU A 75 23.60 -23.32 -7.37
N LEU A 76 23.30 -24.60 -7.57
CA LEU A 76 22.02 -25.05 -8.10
C LEU A 76 20.87 -24.78 -7.11
N ALA A 77 21.11 -24.88 -5.81
CA ALA A 77 20.13 -24.50 -4.78
C ALA A 77 19.82 -23.00 -4.83
N GLN A 78 20.86 -22.16 -4.95
CA GLN A 78 20.67 -20.70 -5.12
C GLN A 78 19.92 -20.38 -6.42
N ALA A 79 20.24 -21.05 -7.54
CA ALA A 79 19.54 -20.87 -8.80
C ALA A 79 18.07 -21.28 -8.73
N ARG A 80 17.73 -22.34 -8.00
CA ARG A 80 16.33 -22.75 -7.75
C ARG A 80 15.60 -21.73 -6.88
N ALA A 81 16.25 -21.21 -5.86
CA ALA A 81 15.66 -20.18 -5.00
C ALA A 81 15.27 -18.91 -5.76
N LEU A 82 15.83 -18.64 -6.96
CA LEU A 82 15.39 -17.56 -7.84
C LEU A 82 14.06 -17.88 -8.58
N GLN A 83 13.73 -19.17 -8.72
CA GLN A 83 12.50 -19.64 -9.40
C GLN A 83 11.39 -19.96 -8.40
N ASP A 84 11.75 -20.22 -7.15
CA ASP A 84 10.76 -20.38 -6.11
C ASP A 84 10.07 -19.01 -5.92
N PRO A 85 8.73 -18.97 -5.94
CA PRO A 85 8.03 -17.79 -5.48
C PRO A 85 8.58 -17.42 -4.11
N VAL A 86 8.62 -16.13 -3.77
CA VAL A 86 9.17 -15.54 -2.54
C VAL A 86 8.66 -16.20 -1.23
N ASP A 87 7.99 -17.34 -1.33
CA ASP A 87 7.22 -18.03 -0.30
C ASP A 87 8.00 -19.05 0.57
N ALA A 88 9.31 -19.16 0.47
CA ALA A 88 10.05 -20.08 1.36
C ALA A 88 9.98 -19.70 2.85
N GLY A 89 9.48 -18.51 3.18
CA GLY A 89 9.19 -18.06 4.55
C GLY A 89 7.80 -17.43 4.68
N GLY A 90 6.96 -17.50 3.65
CA GLY A 90 5.67 -16.78 3.62
C GLY A 90 5.84 -15.28 3.80
N LEU A 91 4.75 -14.57 4.09
CA LEU A 91 4.77 -13.13 4.36
C LEU A 91 5.65 -12.77 5.57
N ALA A 92 5.76 -13.67 6.55
CA ALA A 92 6.52 -13.43 7.78
C ALA A 92 8.04 -13.23 7.56
N GLY A 93 8.62 -13.83 6.53
CA GLY A 93 10.03 -13.68 6.17
C GLY A 93 10.35 -12.48 5.28
N LEU A 94 9.34 -11.78 4.79
CA LEU A 94 9.49 -10.74 3.79
C LEU A 94 10.09 -9.46 4.37
N ARG A 95 11.25 -9.05 3.85
CA ARG A 95 11.88 -7.75 4.15
C ARG A 95 11.52 -6.75 3.06
N ARG A 96 10.52 -5.92 3.31
CA ARG A 96 10.04 -4.94 2.34
C ARG A 96 9.61 -3.65 3.03
N ARG A 97 9.82 -2.53 2.36
CA ARG A 97 9.17 -1.26 2.69
C ARG A 97 8.03 -1.04 1.71
N PHE A 98 6.83 -0.92 2.22
CA PHE A 98 5.68 -0.46 1.44
C PHE A 98 5.60 1.05 1.52
N VAL A 99 5.54 1.71 0.37
CA VAL A 99 5.39 3.16 0.26
C VAL A 99 3.98 3.47 -0.22
N VAL A 100 3.17 4.04 0.66
CA VAL A 100 1.77 4.39 0.39
C VAL A 100 1.65 5.91 0.34
N ARG A 101 1.24 6.46 -0.79
CA ARG A 101 0.82 7.85 -0.87
C ARG A 101 -0.65 7.94 -0.50
N ALA A 102 -1.00 8.79 0.47
CA ALA A 102 -2.37 8.90 0.96
C ALA A 102 -2.64 10.28 1.58
N PRO A 103 -3.92 10.70 1.67
CA PRO A 103 -4.32 11.80 2.53
C PRO A 103 -3.84 11.57 3.96
N GLU A 104 -3.32 12.61 4.62
CA GLU A 104 -2.80 12.53 5.99
C GLU A 104 -3.82 11.88 6.95
N GLY A 105 -5.12 12.13 6.76
CA GLY A 105 -6.18 11.52 7.55
C GLY A 105 -6.16 9.99 7.56
N ILE A 106 -5.73 9.36 6.48
CA ILE A 106 -5.57 7.89 6.41
C ILE A 106 -4.44 7.43 7.35
N ALA A 107 -3.30 8.09 7.30
CA ALA A 107 -2.16 7.75 8.15
C ALA A 107 -2.48 7.99 9.64
N VAL A 108 -3.16 9.08 9.97
CA VAL A 108 -3.53 9.45 11.36
C VAL A 108 -4.57 8.48 11.93
N VAL A 109 -5.60 8.16 11.16
CA VAL A 109 -6.73 7.34 11.64
C VAL A 109 -6.39 5.85 11.62
N PHE A 110 -5.76 5.37 10.58
CA PHE A 110 -5.54 3.93 10.35
C PHE A 110 -4.09 3.47 10.53
N GLY A 111 -3.11 4.38 10.59
CA GLY A 111 -1.69 4.03 10.62
C GLY A 111 -1.32 3.09 11.75
N ALA A 112 -1.85 3.30 12.96
CA ALA A 112 -1.57 2.44 14.11
C ALA A 112 -2.15 1.02 13.97
N SER A 113 -3.35 0.89 13.42
CA SER A 113 -3.98 -0.42 13.19
C SER A 113 -3.31 -1.18 12.03
N LEU A 114 -2.95 -0.47 10.95
CA LEU A 114 -2.18 -1.03 9.84
C LEU A 114 -0.79 -1.50 10.29
N SER A 115 -0.12 -0.73 11.15
CA SER A 115 1.19 -1.11 11.71
C SER A 115 1.10 -2.39 12.53
N ARG A 116 0.09 -2.53 13.40
CA ARG A 116 -0.13 -3.76 14.18
C ARG A 116 -0.44 -4.97 13.30
N ALA A 117 -1.26 -4.78 12.27
CA ALA A 117 -1.57 -5.85 11.31
C ALA A 117 -0.32 -6.27 10.54
N LEU A 118 0.52 -5.29 10.14
CA LEU A 118 1.78 -5.55 9.45
C LEU A 118 2.75 -6.33 10.35
N GLU A 119 2.89 -5.93 11.61
CA GLU A 119 3.74 -6.62 12.59
C GLU A 119 3.33 -8.07 12.81
N ALA A 120 2.03 -8.36 12.82
CA ALA A 120 1.50 -9.72 13.02
C ALA A 120 1.79 -10.65 11.83
N GLU A 121 1.69 -10.15 10.59
CA GLU A 121 1.76 -10.97 9.38
C GLU A 121 3.12 -10.86 8.67
N MET A 122 3.75 -9.68 8.73
CA MET A 122 5.02 -9.34 8.06
C MET A 122 5.96 -8.56 9.00
N PRO A 123 6.47 -9.18 10.09
CA PRO A 123 7.22 -8.48 11.15
C PRO A 123 8.51 -7.82 10.67
N LEU A 124 9.04 -8.23 9.52
CA LEU A 124 10.26 -7.67 8.92
C LEU A 124 9.97 -6.60 7.85
N ALA A 125 8.70 -6.34 7.56
CA ALA A 125 8.31 -5.28 6.64
C ALA A 125 8.06 -3.95 7.36
N SER A 126 8.02 -2.87 6.59
CA SER A 126 7.71 -1.52 7.11
C SER A 126 6.74 -0.80 6.19
N LEU A 127 5.96 0.12 6.75
CA LEU A 127 5.00 0.95 6.04
C LEU A 127 5.43 2.40 6.14
N GLN A 128 5.53 3.08 5.00
CA GLN A 128 5.82 4.50 4.89
C GLN A 128 4.66 5.21 4.21
N PHE A 129 4.10 6.24 4.86
CA PHE A 129 3.12 7.12 4.24
C PHE A 129 3.80 8.34 3.64
N LEU A 130 3.42 8.68 2.42
CA LEU A 130 3.77 9.94 1.75
C LEU A 130 2.52 10.82 1.62
N PRO A 131 2.65 12.15 1.76
CA PRO A 131 1.53 13.06 1.62
C PRO A 131 1.01 13.08 0.18
N GLU A 132 -0.30 13.24 0.02
CA GLU A 132 -1.00 13.32 -1.25
C GLU A 132 -0.58 14.54 -2.11
N THR A 133 -0.10 15.61 -1.47
CA THR A 133 0.30 16.86 -2.13
C THR A 133 1.51 16.74 -3.05
N HIS A 134 2.26 15.64 -2.98
CA HIS A 134 3.32 15.34 -3.94
C HIS A 134 2.72 14.79 -5.24
N ALA A 135 2.35 15.72 -6.14
CA ALA A 135 2.09 15.34 -7.53
C ALA A 135 3.39 14.81 -8.14
N ASP A 136 3.49 13.51 -8.25
CA ASP A 136 4.63 12.81 -8.85
C ASP A 136 4.08 11.88 -9.94
N PRO A 137 3.92 12.41 -11.18
CA PRO A 137 3.49 11.61 -12.30
C PRO A 137 4.46 10.44 -12.52
N GLY A 138 3.91 9.24 -12.75
CA GLY A 138 4.73 8.04 -12.96
C GLY A 138 5.30 7.40 -11.69
N ALA A 139 5.01 7.90 -10.49
CA ALA A 139 5.51 7.32 -9.25
C ALA A 139 5.15 5.84 -9.07
N LEU A 140 3.93 5.43 -9.45
CA LEU A 140 3.50 4.03 -9.50
C LEU A 140 4.25 3.23 -10.56
N ARG A 141 4.40 3.80 -11.77
CA ARG A 141 5.11 3.18 -12.89
C ARG A 141 6.58 2.95 -12.57
N GLU A 142 7.22 3.89 -11.93
CA GLU A 142 8.64 3.82 -11.57
C GLU A 142 8.91 3.09 -10.24
N GLY A 143 7.86 2.71 -9.52
CA GLY A 143 7.96 1.99 -8.25
C GLY A 143 8.47 2.84 -7.08
N ARG A 144 8.33 4.18 -7.17
CA ARG A 144 8.63 5.07 -6.03
C ARG A 144 7.55 5.02 -4.98
N ILE A 145 6.32 4.68 -5.37
CA ILE A 145 5.24 4.30 -4.47
C ILE A 145 4.66 2.93 -4.90
N ASP A 146 4.25 2.15 -3.94
CA ASP A 146 3.59 0.86 -4.17
C ASP A 146 2.09 1.05 -4.38
N LEU A 147 1.47 1.91 -3.59
CA LEU A 147 0.04 2.14 -3.56
C LEU A 147 -0.27 3.64 -3.44
N ASP A 148 -1.24 4.10 -4.21
CA ASP A 148 -1.79 5.45 -4.13
C ASP A 148 -3.23 5.38 -3.63
N VAL A 149 -3.53 6.08 -2.53
CA VAL A 149 -4.87 6.16 -1.94
C VAL A 149 -5.33 7.61 -2.01
N GLY A 150 -6.49 7.86 -2.59
CA GLY A 150 -6.98 9.23 -2.71
C GLY A 150 -8.16 9.37 -3.66
N SER A 151 -8.52 10.61 -3.95
CA SER A 151 -9.55 10.96 -4.93
C SER A 151 -8.86 11.44 -6.21
N PHE A 152 -8.87 10.60 -7.25
CA PHE A 152 -8.16 10.87 -8.50
C PHE A 152 -9.13 11.32 -9.58
N ARG A 153 -8.81 12.41 -10.29
CA ARG A 153 -9.52 12.85 -11.50
C ARG A 153 -9.01 12.14 -12.75
N SER A 154 -7.73 11.82 -12.78
CA SER A 154 -7.10 11.07 -13.87
C SER A 154 -6.01 10.16 -13.31
N MET A 155 -5.76 9.05 -13.99
CA MET A 155 -4.70 8.08 -13.69
C MET A 155 -4.02 7.70 -15.00
N ASP A 156 -2.80 7.19 -14.93
CA ASP A 156 -2.13 6.61 -16.08
C ASP A 156 -2.96 5.43 -16.63
N PRO A 157 -3.04 5.26 -17.97
CA PRO A 157 -3.91 4.26 -18.58
C PRO A 157 -3.68 2.82 -18.12
N GLU A 158 -2.45 2.49 -17.73
CA GLU A 158 -2.08 1.17 -17.24
C GLU A 158 -2.41 0.94 -15.76
N THR A 159 -2.79 1.98 -15.02
CA THR A 159 -2.99 1.88 -13.58
C THR A 159 -4.26 1.11 -13.24
N GLU A 160 -4.13 0.08 -12.42
CA GLU A 160 -5.25 -0.61 -11.79
C GLU A 160 -5.82 0.23 -10.65
N SER A 161 -7.13 0.24 -10.49
CA SER A 161 -7.76 0.97 -9.39
C SER A 161 -9.03 0.32 -8.88
N LEU A 162 -9.30 0.54 -7.59
CA LEU A 162 -10.52 0.10 -6.91
C LEU A 162 -11.12 1.26 -6.12
N VAL A 163 -12.42 1.48 -6.24
CA VAL A 163 -13.17 2.37 -5.33
C VAL A 163 -13.24 1.70 -3.96
N ILE A 164 -12.77 2.38 -2.94
CA ILE A 164 -12.68 1.83 -1.59
C ILE A 164 -13.62 2.51 -0.60
N SER A 165 -14.12 3.69 -0.92
CA SER A 165 -15.12 4.39 -0.08
C SER A 165 -15.75 5.56 -0.80
N GLU A 166 -17.03 5.73 -0.60
CA GLU A 166 -17.66 7.03 -0.84
C GLU A 166 -17.18 8.04 0.18
N GLN A 167 -17.01 9.28 -0.25
CA GLN A 167 -16.58 10.36 0.62
C GLN A 167 -17.70 11.36 0.84
N THR A 168 -17.80 11.84 2.07
CA THR A 168 -18.66 12.96 2.43
C THR A 168 -17.87 13.95 3.29
N LEU A 169 -18.22 15.22 3.20
CA LEU A 169 -17.66 16.28 4.03
C LEU A 169 -18.63 16.68 5.13
N VAL A 170 -18.09 17.07 6.26
CA VAL A 170 -18.82 17.65 7.39
C VAL A 170 -18.18 18.97 7.80
N GLY A 171 -19.00 19.84 8.40
CA GLY A 171 -18.51 21.03 9.06
C GLY A 171 -18.03 20.69 10.48
N VAL A 172 -16.96 21.34 10.92
CA VAL A 172 -16.40 21.15 12.25
C VAL A 172 -16.04 22.50 12.86
N VAL A 173 -16.43 22.70 14.11
CA VAL A 173 -16.15 23.91 14.90
C VAL A 173 -15.84 23.54 16.35
N ARG A 174 -15.22 24.44 17.11
CA ARG A 174 -15.06 24.25 18.55
C ARG A 174 -16.41 24.24 19.30
N ALA A 175 -16.42 23.63 20.47
CA ALA A 175 -17.58 23.72 21.36
C ALA A 175 -17.95 25.20 21.68
N GLY A 176 -19.24 25.52 21.66
CA GLY A 176 -19.71 26.84 21.91
C GLY A 176 -19.46 27.87 20.80
N HIS A 177 -19.16 27.44 19.58
CA HIS A 177 -18.95 28.31 18.42
C HIS A 177 -20.19 29.16 18.09
N PRO A 178 -20.05 30.47 17.75
CA PRO A 178 -21.18 31.37 17.47
C PRO A 178 -22.13 30.87 16.38
N LEU A 179 -21.62 30.23 15.33
CA LEU A 179 -22.39 29.67 14.23
C LEU A 179 -23.47 28.68 14.69
N LEU A 180 -23.20 27.87 15.71
CA LEU A 180 -24.16 26.89 16.24
C LEU A 180 -25.03 27.46 17.37
N LYS A 181 -24.59 28.53 18.05
CA LYS A 181 -25.42 29.22 19.07
C LYS A 181 -26.58 29.98 18.47
N SER A 182 -26.45 30.49 17.26
CA SER A 182 -27.50 31.25 16.56
C SER A 182 -28.63 30.37 16.01
N THR A 183 -28.45 29.04 16.03
CA THR A 183 -29.47 28.10 15.59
C THR A 183 -30.32 27.70 16.80
N ARG A 184 -31.63 28.04 16.82
CA ARG A 184 -32.58 27.51 17.81
C ARG A 184 -32.54 25.97 17.75
N LYS A 185 -32.79 25.31 18.90
CA LYS A 185 -32.80 23.84 19.04
C LYS A 185 -33.34 23.18 17.76
N SER A 186 -32.48 22.40 17.07
CA SER A 186 -32.72 21.63 15.83
C SER A 186 -32.49 22.30 14.47
N GLN A 187 -32.13 23.57 14.36
CA GLN A 187 -31.87 24.17 13.04
C GLN A 187 -30.38 24.18 12.71
N ARG A 188 -30.03 23.55 11.58
CA ARG A 188 -28.71 23.67 10.97
C ARG A 188 -28.46 25.11 10.53
N PRO A 189 -27.22 25.62 10.51
CA PRO A 189 -26.93 26.92 9.92
C PRO A 189 -27.41 26.96 8.47
N SER A 190 -27.94 28.10 8.01
CA SER A 190 -28.25 28.29 6.60
C SER A 190 -26.95 28.38 5.77
N ALA A 191 -27.05 28.16 4.46
CA ALA A 191 -25.91 28.33 3.56
C ALA A 191 -25.29 29.72 3.65
N ALA A 192 -26.13 30.76 3.77
CA ALA A 192 -25.67 32.14 3.94
C ALA A 192 -24.94 32.37 5.29
N GLN A 193 -25.44 31.82 6.40
CA GLN A 193 -24.77 31.90 7.69
C GLN A 193 -23.44 31.16 7.70
N PHE A 194 -23.42 30.01 7.04
CA PHE A 194 -22.19 29.22 6.86
C PHE A 194 -21.16 30.00 6.03
N ALA A 195 -21.54 30.55 4.89
CA ALA A 195 -20.68 31.35 4.03
C ALA A 195 -20.13 32.61 4.71
N ALA A 196 -20.99 33.28 5.54
CA ALA A 196 -20.59 34.50 6.28
C ALA A 196 -19.59 34.22 7.43
N ALA A 197 -19.46 32.99 7.87
CA ALA A 197 -18.44 32.61 8.87
C ALA A 197 -17.03 32.73 8.29
N ARG A 198 -16.03 32.79 9.18
CA ARG A 198 -14.61 32.67 8.77
C ARG A 198 -14.18 31.21 8.72
N HIS A 199 -13.46 30.84 7.69
CA HIS A 199 -13.09 29.44 7.44
C HIS A 199 -11.59 29.19 7.49
N VAL A 200 -11.22 27.98 7.90
CA VAL A 200 -9.93 27.39 7.58
C VAL A 200 -10.12 26.51 6.35
N GLY A 201 -9.34 26.79 5.31
CA GLY A 201 -9.29 26.01 4.08
C GLY A 201 -8.13 25.01 4.10
N ILE A 202 -8.27 23.94 3.31
CA ILE A 202 -7.19 23.00 3.04
C ILE A 202 -6.63 23.33 1.67
N THR A 203 -5.29 23.41 1.58
CA THR A 203 -4.61 23.69 0.33
C THR A 203 -4.92 22.57 -0.68
N GLN A 204 -5.44 22.96 -1.83
CA GLN A 204 -5.72 22.04 -2.93
C GLN A 204 -4.46 21.84 -3.79
N ARG A 205 -4.47 20.82 -4.62
CA ARG A 205 -3.45 20.64 -5.67
C ARG A 205 -3.52 21.81 -6.66
N PRO A 206 -2.40 22.17 -7.30
CA PRO A 206 -2.41 23.20 -8.33
C PRO A 206 -3.45 22.90 -9.42
N GLY A 207 -4.30 23.88 -9.70
CA GLY A 207 -5.39 23.75 -10.70
C GLY A 207 -6.67 23.08 -10.19
N GLU A 208 -6.75 22.69 -8.91
CA GLU A 208 -7.95 22.17 -8.28
C GLU A 208 -8.65 23.25 -7.44
N SER A 209 -9.97 23.32 -7.54
CA SER A 209 -10.82 24.14 -6.66
C SER A 209 -11.36 23.30 -5.51
N SER A 210 -11.59 23.96 -4.37
CA SER A 210 -12.24 23.29 -3.24
C SER A 210 -13.68 22.91 -3.61
N PRO A 211 -14.12 21.67 -3.36
CA PRO A 211 -15.51 21.27 -3.60
C PRO A 211 -16.52 22.06 -2.78
N VAL A 212 -16.12 22.58 -1.62
CA VAL A 212 -16.95 23.48 -0.78
C VAL A 212 -17.13 24.83 -1.46
N ASP A 213 -16.07 25.39 -2.06
CA ASP A 213 -16.15 26.67 -2.77
C ASP A 213 -17.02 26.54 -4.01
N ALA A 214 -16.87 25.47 -4.78
CA ALA A 214 -17.71 25.20 -5.94
C ALA A 214 -19.21 25.06 -5.57
N ALA A 215 -19.50 24.39 -4.45
CA ALA A 215 -20.89 24.25 -3.96
C ALA A 215 -21.48 25.58 -3.49
N LEU A 216 -20.69 26.45 -2.88
CA LEU A 216 -21.14 27.82 -2.48
C LEU A 216 -21.32 28.69 -3.71
N GLU A 217 -20.43 28.67 -4.66
CA GLU A 217 -20.50 29.44 -5.91
C GLU A 217 -21.77 29.11 -6.71
N ALA A 218 -22.17 27.84 -6.75
CA ALA A 218 -23.41 27.38 -7.37
C ALA A 218 -24.66 28.02 -6.73
N LEU A 219 -24.56 28.51 -5.48
CA LEU A 219 -25.61 29.25 -4.76
C LEU A 219 -25.40 30.76 -4.80
N GLY A 220 -24.42 31.27 -5.55
CA GLY A 220 -24.05 32.68 -5.57
C GLY A 220 -23.43 33.18 -4.26
N LEU A 221 -22.87 32.27 -3.46
CA LEU A 221 -22.24 32.56 -2.16
C LEU A 221 -20.73 32.37 -2.24
N GLN A 222 -20.00 33.09 -1.40
CA GLN A 222 -18.55 32.95 -1.22
C GLN A 222 -18.23 32.96 0.27
N ARG A 223 -17.25 32.13 0.69
CA ARG A 223 -16.77 32.13 2.07
C ARG A 223 -15.44 32.86 2.20
N GLN A 224 -15.20 33.42 3.38
CA GLN A 224 -13.92 34.03 3.71
C GLN A 224 -12.95 32.99 4.25
N LEU A 225 -11.91 32.69 3.49
CA LEU A 225 -10.78 31.87 3.96
C LEU A 225 -9.83 32.76 4.78
N ALA A 226 -9.80 32.55 6.09
CA ALA A 226 -8.92 33.28 7.02
C ALA A 226 -7.58 32.59 7.24
N LEU A 227 -7.51 31.29 6.96
CA LEU A 227 -6.32 30.47 7.10
C LEU A 227 -6.33 29.35 6.05
N LEU A 228 -5.19 29.06 5.46
CA LEU A 228 -4.97 27.88 4.59
C LEU A 228 -3.94 26.98 5.25
N VAL A 229 -4.24 25.69 5.32
CA VAL A 229 -3.39 24.67 5.95
C VAL A 229 -3.20 23.47 5.01
N PRO A 230 -2.13 22.68 5.17
CA PRO A 230 -1.81 21.60 4.23
C PRO A 230 -2.70 20.35 4.38
N SER A 231 -3.44 20.20 5.50
CA SER A 231 -4.16 18.95 5.75
C SER A 231 -5.45 19.14 6.55
N SER A 232 -6.33 18.15 6.49
CA SER A 232 -7.55 18.09 7.30
C SER A 232 -7.24 18.08 8.79
N PHE A 233 -6.16 17.44 9.22
CA PHE A 233 -5.77 17.40 10.63
C PHE A 233 -5.36 18.78 11.13
N SER A 234 -4.54 19.49 10.37
CA SER A 234 -4.18 20.89 10.68
C SER A 234 -5.41 21.81 10.73
N ALA A 235 -6.41 21.58 9.86
CA ALA A 235 -7.67 22.31 9.89
C ALA A 235 -8.47 22.04 11.18
N LEU A 236 -8.53 20.78 11.65
CA LEU A 236 -9.17 20.42 12.91
C LEU A 236 -8.49 21.10 14.12
N ILE A 237 -7.16 21.10 14.15
CA ILE A 237 -6.40 21.80 15.21
C ILE A 237 -6.67 23.31 15.20
N ALA A 238 -6.71 23.93 14.03
CA ALA A 238 -7.03 25.35 13.92
C ALA A 238 -8.46 25.64 14.40
N ALA A 239 -9.44 24.83 13.99
CA ALA A 239 -10.84 24.96 14.42
C ALA A 239 -11.02 24.76 15.93
N SER A 240 -10.23 23.88 16.57
CA SER A 240 -10.33 23.65 18.02
C SER A 240 -9.88 24.85 18.87
N ARG A 241 -9.05 25.73 18.30
CA ARG A 241 -8.43 26.86 19.00
C ARG A 241 -8.95 28.24 18.58
N THR A 242 -9.87 28.28 17.60
CA THR A 242 -10.37 29.54 17.01
C THR A 242 -11.85 29.47 16.71
N ASP A 243 -12.41 30.58 16.23
CA ASP A 243 -13.79 30.66 15.67
C ASP A 243 -13.76 30.43 14.14
N LEU A 244 -12.86 29.56 13.65
CA LEU A 244 -12.86 29.16 12.25
C LEU A 244 -13.67 27.89 12.03
N VAL A 245 -14.40 27.86 10.93
CA VAL A 245 -15.13 26.66 10.47
C VAL A 245 -14.21 25.84 9.59
N ALA A 246 -14.02 24.57 9.92
CA ALA A 246 -13.34 23.60 9.07
C ALA A 246 -14.36 22.75 8.29
N CYS A 247 -14.02 22.36 7.07
CA CYS A 247 -14.73 21.37 6.28
C CYS A 247 -13.77 20.22 5.99
N VAL A 248 -14.05 19.04 6.52
CA VAL A 248 -13.15 17.89 6.44
C VAL A 248 -13.93 16.61 6.13
N PRO A 249 -13.25 15.55 5.60
CA PRO A 249 -13.88 14.26 5.42
C PRO A 249 -14.50 13.73 6.72
N THR A 250 -15.69 13.17 6.61
CA THR A 250 -16.48 12.68 7.75
C THR A 250 -15.70 11.71 8.64
N ARG A 251 -14.93 10.80 8.06
CA ARG A 251 -14.10 9.84 8.80
C ARG A 251 -13.01 10.53 9.63
N THR A 252 -12.34 11.53 9.05
CA THR A 252 -11.31 12.32 9.76
C THR A 252 -11.93 13.09 10.93
N ALA A 253 -13.12 13.68 10.71
CA ALA A 253 -13.85 14.36 11.78
C ALA A 253 -14.19 13.41 12.92
N HIS A 254 -14.79 12.26 12.63
CA HIS A 254 -15.21 11.30 13.66
C HIS A 254 -14.01 10.70 14.42
N GLY A 255 -12.89 10.45 13.75
CA GLY A 255 -11.70 9.93 14.41
C GLY A 255 -11.04 10.91 15.39
N MET A 256 -11.28 12.22 15.23
CA MET A 256 -10.50 13.23 15.95
C MET A 256 -11.34 14.25 16.72
N ALA A 257 -12.62 14.44 16.38
CA ALA A 257 -13.41 15.55 16.94
C ALA A 257 -13.55 15.45 18.47
N ALA A 258 -13.80 14.26 19.00
CA ALA A 258 -13.99 14.06 20.44
C ALA A 258 -12.73 14.42 21.24
N SER A 259 -11.56 13.99 20.79
CA SER A 259 -10.27 14.26 21.46
C SER A 259 -9.86 15.73 21.40
N LEU A 260 -10.38 16.48 20.41
CA LEU A 260 -10.09 17.89 20.23
C LEU A 260 -11.17 18.83 20.76
N GLY A 261 -12.23 18.29 21.41
CA GLY A 261 -13.35 19.09 21.91
C GLY A 261 -14.13 19.81 20.80
N LEU A 262 -14.24 19.18 19.63
CA LEU A 262 -14.90 19.72 18.45
C LEU A 262 -16.34 19.22 18.31
N VAL A 263 -17.17 20.04 17.70
CA VAL A 263 -18.55 19.73 17.33
C VAL A 263 -18.63 19.54 15.82
N VAL A 264 -19.16 18.41 15.40
CA VAL A 264 -19.38 18.05 14.00
C VAL A 264 -20.83 18.41 13.63
N PHE A 265 -21.02 19.00 12.45
CA PHE A 265 -22.36 19.32 11.93
C PHE A 265 -22.43 19.02 10.42
N ALA A 266 -23.62 18.69 9.94
CA ALA A 266 -23.87 18.49 8.52
C ALA A 266 -23.78 19.83 7.78
N LEU A 267 -23.07 19.85 6.65
CA LEU A 267 -22.95 21.02 5.80
C LEU A 267 -24.37 21.46 5.31
N PRO A 268 -24.65 22.76 5.28
CA PRO A 268 -25.96 23.29 4.76
C PRO A 268 -25.96 23.44 3.23
N ILE A 269 -25.02 22.80 2.54
CA ILE A 269 -24.80 22.82 1.10
C ILE A 269 -24.53 21.39 0.61
N ASP A 270 -24.91 21.12 -0.62
CA ASP A 270 -24.61 19.83 -1.27
C ASP A 270 -23.22 19.88 -1.89
N VAL A 271 -22.30 19.11 -1.34
CA VAL A 271 -20.90 19.10 -1.77
C VAL A 271 -20.60 17.77 -2.47
N GLN A 272 -20.34 17.86 -3.77
CA GLN A 272 -19.94 16.71 -4.57
C GLN A 272 -18.46 16.42 -4.38
N VAL A 273 -18.15 15.24 -3.86
CA VAL A 273 -16.77 14.77 -3.62
C VAL A 273 -16.52 13.51 -4.44
N GLN A 274 -15.35 13.41 -5.01
CA GLN A 274 -14.96 12.19 -5.72
C GLN A 274 -14.79 11.03 -4.72
N PRO A 275 -15.16 9.80 -5.09
CA PRO A 275 -14.95 8.64 -4.24
C PRO A 275 -13.46 8.42 -3.97
N MET A 276 -13.16 7.88 -2.82
CA MET A 276 -11.80 7.44 -2.50
C MET A 276 -11.49 6.15 -3.25
N ARG A 277 -10.34 6.13 -3.87
CA ARG A 277 -9.81 4.96 -4.59
C ARG A 277 -8.47 4.58 -4.02
N MET A 278 -8.09 3.32 -4.20
CA MET A 278 -6.69 2.91 -4.20
C MET A 278 -6.28 2.53 -5.61
N ALA A 279 -5.04 2.86 -5.96
CA ALA A 279 -4.49 2.66 -7.28
C ALA A 279 -3.08 2.07 -7.18
N TRP A 280 -2.73 1.15 -8.08
CA TRP A 280 -1.43 0.47 -8.11
C TRP A 280 -1.03 0.12 -9.55
N HIS A 281 0.26 -0.11 -9.74
CA HIS A 281 0.76 -0.57 -11.03
C HIS A 281 0.49 -2.08 -11.22
N PRO A 282 0.11 -2.58 -12.41
CA PRO A 282 -0.20 -3.98 -12.69
C PRO A 282 0.89 -4.99 -12.28
N ARG A 283 2.17 -4.56 -12.19
CA ARG A 283 3.27 -5.40 -11.69
C ARG A 283 3.00 -6.01 -10.31
N HIS A 284 2.17 -5.34 -9.51
CA HIS A 284 1.82 -5.75 -8.15
C HIS A 284 0.49 -6.51 -8.09
N GLN A 285 -0.15 -6.80 -9.24
CA GLN A 285 -1.46 -7.45 -9.26
C GLN A 285 -1.43 -8.84 -8.62
N ALA A 286 -0.41 -9.62 -8.96
CA ALA A 286 -0.21 -10.99 -8.46
C ALA A 286 0.75 -11.08 -7.25
N ASP A 287 1.21 -9.95 -6.71
CA ASP A 287 2.11 -9.91 -5.55
C ASP A 287 1.32 -10.16 -4.26
N PRO A 288 1.52 -11.29 -3.55
CA PRO A 288 0.72 -11.64 -2.36
C PRO A 288 0.84 -10.62 -1.22
N ALA A 289 2.04 -10.06 -1.02
CA ALA A 289 2.27 -9.08 0.03
C ALA A 289 1.59 -7.74 -0.28
N HIS A 290 1.60 -7.34 -1.55
CA HIS A 290 0.88 -6.15 -1.98
C HIS A 290 -0.65 -6.35 -1.96
N GLN A 291 -1.13 -7.55 -2.29
CA GLN A 291 -2.54 -7.91 -2.17
C GLN A 291 -2.97 -7.83 -0.70
N TRP A 292 -2.19 -8.41 0.21
CA TRP A 292 -2.43 -8.31 1.65
C TRP A 292 -2.57 -6.85 2.11
N LEU A 293 -1.69 -5.95 1.64
CA LEU A 293 -1.75 -4.53 1.97
C LEU A 293 -3.06 -3.88 1.50
N ARG A 294 -3.48 -4.16 0.26
CA ARG A 294 -4.76 -3.66 -0.29
C ARG A 294 -5.95 -4.14 0.54
N ASP A 295 -5.98 -5.43 0.84
CA ASP A 295 -7.05 -6.06 1.62
C ASP A 295 -7.08 -5.53 3.06
N CYS A 296 -5.91 -5.27 3.64
CA CYS A 296 -5.80 -4.69 4.98
C CYS A 296 -6.36 -3.27 5.04
N ILE A 297 -6.02 -2.42 4.06
CA ILE A 297 -6.56 -1.06 3.94
C ILE A 297 -8.08 -1.10 3.72
N GLN A 298 -8.58 -1.96 2.83
CA GLN A 298 -10.01 -2.11 2.57
C GLN A 298 -10.77 -2.49 3.84
N ARG A 299 -10.32 -3.51 4.56
CA ARG A 299 -10.93 -3.96 5.83
C ARG A 299 -11.01 -2.85 6.88
N GLN A 300 -9.96 -2.00 6.98
CA GLN A 300 -9.97 -0.87 7.91
C GLN A 300 -11.02 0.17 7.53
N LEU A 301 -11.23 0.39 6.24
CA LEU A 301 -12.21 1.34 5.73
C LEU A 301 -13.64 0.82 5.84
N ASP A 302 -13.85 -0.50 5.76
CA ASP A 302 -15.15 -1.15 5.87
C ASP A 302 -15.62 -1.31 7.32
N ASP A 303 -14.76 -1.02 8.32
CA ASP A 303 -15.12 -1.10 9.73
C ASP A 303 -16.31 -0.17 10.04
N PRO A 304 -17.43 -0.71 10.57
CA PRO A 304 -18.66 0.05 10.83
C PRO A 304 -18.47 1.27 11.74
N GLN A 305 -17.47 1.29 12.61
CA GLN A 305 -17.19 2.44 13.46
C GLN A 305 -16.89 3.72 12.65
N TRP A 306 -16.40 3.54 11.39
CA TRP A 306 -16.04 4.63 10.50
C TRP A 306 -17.12 4.94 9.44
N ILE A 307 -18.12 4.05 9.27
CA ILE A 307 -19.16 4.16 8.22
C ILE A 307 -20.39 4.90 8.72
N ARG A 308 -20.69 4.86 10.01
CA ARG A 308 -21.93 5.47 10.55
C ARG A 308 -21.76 6.97 10.77
N PRO A 309 -22.43 7.84 10.00
CA PRO A 309 -22.64 9.21 10.42
C PRO A 309 -23.69 9.20 11.53
N SER A 310 -23.29 9.07 12.78
CA SER A 310 -24.20 9.38 13.88
C SER A 310 -24.36 10.89 13.98
N VAL A 311 -25.08 11.48 13.05
CA VAL A 311 -25.59 12.86 13.18
C VAL A 311 -26.67 12.92 14.27
N ALA A 312 -27.21 11.77 14.71
CA ALA A 312 -28.30 11.69 15.67
C ALA A 312 -27.86 11.65 17.14
N SER A 313 -26.60 11.35 17.47
CA SER A 313 -26.17 11.19 18.87
C SER A 313 -25.51 12.41 19.51
N LEU A 314 -25.40 13.54 18.79
CA LEU A 314 -24.74 14.74 19.29
C LEU A 314 -25.71 15.73 19.98
N THR A 315 -27.02 15.43 20.02
CA THR A 315 -28.03 16.27 20.73
C THR A 315 -28.37 15.80 22.13
N ASP A 316 -27.94 14.60 22.57
CA ASP A 316 -28.40 14.00 23.85
C ASP A 316 -27.39 14.11 25.03
N GLY A 317 -26.23 14.72 24.82
CA GLY A 317 -25.19 14.88 25.85
C GLY A 317 -25.33 16.04 26.83
N ALA A 318 -26.32 16.91 26.68
CA ALA A 318 -26.44 18.18 27.45
C ALA A 318 -27.49 18.17 28.58
N ASP A 319 -28.14 17.03 28.89
CA ASP A 319 -29.27 17.03 29.86
C ASP A 319 -29.11 15.97 30.97
N ARG A 320 -27.87 15.69 31.44
CA ARG A 320 -27.64 14.97 32.70
C ARG A 320 -26.66 15.72 33.58
N GLY A 321 -27.18 16.77 34.24
CA GLY A 321 -26.40 17.52 35.22
C GLY A 321 -27.26 18.58 35.89
N GLY A 322 -28.27 18.17 36.65
CA GLY A 322 -29.10 19.09 37.43
C GLY A 322 -30.07 18.34 38.34
N THR A 323 -29.60 17.89 39.48
CA THR A 323 -30.25 17.87 40.79
C THR A 323 -29.19 17.69 41.87
#